data_c21596afbfe05f6fc33b26f1ea688e57
#
_entry.id   c21596afbfe05f6fc33b26f1ea688e57
#
_cell.length_a   1.000
_cell.length_b   1.000
_cell.length_c   1.000
_cell.angle_alpha   90.00
_cell.angle_beta   90.00
_cell.angle_gamma   90.00
#
_symmetry.space_group_name_H-M   'P 1'
#
loop_
_entity.id
_entity.type
_entity.pdbx_description
1 polymer ?
#
loop_
_entity_poly.entity_id
_entity_poly.type
_entity_poly.pdbx_seq_one_letter_code
_entity_poly.pdbx_strand_id
1 'polypeptide(L)'
;IDDDFQNSPEDLKVLLEYSFSKKYDVVYASYYKKKHNIWRNFLSKLNHIFANFILNKPKHIYLSSFKSIDKSVVKKIINYTGPTPYIDGIIFNITSNIGQIQVNHSARAFGKSGYNFFKLMKLFSNFLFNFSNKLLHLIAYSGAIISLFSLIMTIIIIIEKLNNPTVPLGYTSIVTLILFFSGLQLFFIGLIGEYVGR
;
A
#
# COMPACT_ATOMS: atom_id res chain seq x y z
N ILE A 1 24.51 2.86 0.52
CA ILE A 1 24.96 2.07 1.69
C ILE A 1 24.69 2.89 2.93
N ASP A 2 24.08 2.27 3.93
CA ASP A 2 23.90 2.89 5.25
C ASP A 2 25.24 2.82 6.03
N ASP A 3 25.44 3.74 6.95
CA ASP A 3 26.67 3.87 7.77
C ASP A 3 26.63 3.00 9.05
N ASP A 4 25.67 2.09 9.16
CA ASP A 4 25.44 1.23 10.34
C ASP A 4 26.20 -0.11 10.31
N PHE A 5 27.09 -0.29 9.33
CA PHE A 5 27.91 -1.48 9.13
C PHE A 5 27.14 -2.81 9.01
N GLN A 6 25.86 -2.75 8.67
CA GLN A 6 25.05 -3.96 8.48
C GLN A 6 25.32 -4.66 7.15
N ASN A 7 25.85 -3.93 6.16
CA ASN A 7 26.18 -4.44 4.84
C ASN A 7 27.69 -4.34 4.61
N SER A 8 28.31 -5.47 4.27
CA SER A 8 29.74 -5.52 4.03
C SER A 8 30.12 -4.96 2.64
N PRO A 9 31.40 -4.55 2.44
CA PRO A 9 31.88 -4.19 1.09
C PRO A 9 31.77 -5.34 0.09
N GLU A 10 31.93 -6.59 0.56
CA GLU A 10 31.76 -7.79 -0.24
C GLU A 10 30.32 -7.94 -0.75
N ASP A 11 29.33 -7.69 0.12
CA ASP A 11 27.92 -7.71 -0.27
C ASP A 11 27.61 -6.63 -1.32
N LEU A 12 28.24 -5.46 -1.22
CA LEU A 12 28.14 -4.42 -2.24
C LEU A 12 28.66 -4.90 -3.59
N LYS A 13 29.84 -5.52 -3.60
CA LYS A 13 30.43 -6.06 -4.82
C LYS A 13 29.53 -7.07 -5.48
N VAL A 14 28.99 -8.03 -4.72
CA VAL A 14 28.04 -9.04 -5.19
C VAL A 14 26.79 -8.41 -5.78
N LEU A 15 26.22 -7.39 -5.10
CA LEU A 15 25.04 -6.66 -5.56
C LEU A 15 25.28 -5.97 -6.91
N LEU A 16 26.42 -5.29 -7.06
CA LEU A 16 26.77 -4.57 -8.29
C LEU A 16 27.09 -5.54 -9.44
N GLU A 17 27.88 -6.58 -9.20
CA GLU A 17 28.19 -7.59 -10.21
C GLU A 17 26.91 -8.26 -10.73
N TYR A 18 25.97 -8.59 -9.84
CA TYR A 18 24.69 -9.16 -10.24
C TYR A 18 23.85 -8.17 -11.05
N SER A 19 23.81 -6.89 -10.66
CA SER A 19 23.09 -5.85 -11.38
C SER A 19 23.61 -5.70 -12.81
N PHE A 20 24.93 -5.61 -12.99
CA PHE A 20 25.56 -5.46 -14.30
C PHE A 20 25.44 -6.73 -15.17
N SER A 21 25.68 -7.90 -14.60
CA SER A 21 25.65 -9.17 -15.36
C SER A 21 24.26 -9.49 -15.91
N LYS A 22 23.21 -9.19 -15.16
CA LYS A 22 21.81 -9.47 -15.53
C LYS A 22 21.12 -8.29 -16.20
N LYS A 23 21.78 -7.13 -16.31
CA LYS A 23 21.22 -5.89 -16.88
C LYS A 23 19.89 -5.47 -16.25
N TYR A 24 19.79 -5.61 -14.92
CA TYR A 24 18.64 -5.10 -14.19
C TYR A 24 18.73 -3.58 -14.00
N ASP A 25 17.59 -2.91 -14.09
CA ASP A 25 17.48 -1.48 -13.80
C ASP A 25 17.60 -1.20 -12.29
N VAL A 26 17.08 -2.12 -11.49
CA VAL A 26 17.15 -2.05 -10.01
C VAL A 26 17.35 -3.46 -9.45
N VAL A 27 18.24 -3.61 -8.48
CA VAL A 27 18.44 -4.86 -7.74
C VAL A 27 18.32 -4.61 -6.25
N TYR A 28 17.39 -5.32 -5.60
CA TYR A 28 17.20 -5.31 -4.16
C TYR A 28 18.00 -6.42 -3.49
N ALA A 29 18.64 -6.11 -2.39
CA ALA A 29 19.22 -7.11 -1.52
C ALA A 29 18.14 -7.74 -0.62
N SER A 30 18.14 -9.05 -0.48
CA SER A 30 17.32 -9.77 0.50
C SER A 30 18.20 -10.52 1.50
N TYR A 31 17.70 -10.74 2.71
CA TYR A 31 18.49 -11.30 3.80
C TYR A 31 18.00 -12.69 4.19
N TYR A 32 18.92 -13.62 4.46
CA TYR A 32 18.65 -15.05 4.72
C TYR A 32 17.77 -15.31 5.96
N LYS A 33 17.86 -14.50 7.03
CA LYS A 33 17.05 -14.69 8.25
C LYS A 33 16.84 -13.37 8.99
N LYS A 34 15.58 -12.99 9.18
CA LYS A 34 15.18 -12.01 10.20
C LYS A 34 14.62 -12.72 11.42
N LYS A 35 15.37 -12.75 12.54
CA LYS A 35 14.82 -13.08 13.85
C LYS A 35 14.11 -11.85 14.40
N HIS A 36 12.79 -11.77 14.27
CA HIS A 36 12.00 -10.67 14.83
C HIS A 36 10.86 -11.20 15.71
N ASN A 37 10.44 -10.38 16.67
CA ASN A 37 9.32 -10.62 17.56
C ASN A 37 8.02 -10.82 16.76
N ILE A 38 7.09 -11.65 17.22
CA ILE A 38 5.85 -12.08 16.54
C ILE A 38 5.03 -10.87 16.03
N TRP A 39 4.88 -9.84 16.84
CA TRP A 39 4.18 -8.59 16.47
C TRP A 39 4.83 -7.84 15.31
N ARG A 40 6.15 -7.82 15.29
CA ARG A 40 6.93 -7.16 14.23
C ARG A 40 6.84 -7.93 12.90
N ASN A 41 6.75 -9.26 12.98
CA ASN A 41 6.51 -10.12 11.82
C ASN A 41 5.10 -9.93 11.25
N PHE A 42 4.09 -9.77 12.12
CA PHE A 42 2.70 -9.51 11.70
C PHE A 42 2.59 -8.16 10.97
N LEU A 43 3.11 -7.07 11.55
CA LEU A 43 3.14 -5.75 10.92
C LEU A 43 3.94 -5.75 9.61
N SER A 44 5.07 -6.46 9.57
CA SER A 44 5.88 -6.61 8.35
C SER A 44 5.11 -7.37 7.26
N LYS A 45 4.36 -8.42 7.62
CA LYS A 45 3.53 -9.18 6.70
C LYS A 45 2.37 -8.34 6.16
N LEU A 46 1.72 -7.57 7.02
CA LEU A 46 0.68 -6.63 6.63
C LEU A 46 1.22 -5.59 5.64
N ASN A 47 2.33 -4.96 5.98
CA ASN A 47 2.99 -3.98 5.11
C ASN A 47 3.39 -4.58 3.75
N HIS A 48 3.86 -5.83 3.74
CA HIS A 48 4.20 -6.55 2.51
C HIS A 48 2.96 -6.81 1.63
N ILE A 49 1.82 -7.19 2.23
CA ILE A 49 0.56 -7.41 1.52
C ILE A 49 0.07 -6.08 0.90
N PHE A 50 0.05 -5.02 1.69
CA PHE A 50 -0.34 -3.69 1.23
C PHE A 50 0.60 -3.15 0.16
N ALA A 51 1.92 -3.28 0.35
CA ALA A 51 2.89 -2.87 -0.66
C ALA A 51 2.72 -3.63 -1.99
N ASN A 52 2.44 -4.94 -1.94
CA ASN A 52 2.16 -5.72 -3.13
C ASN A 52 0.90 -5.24 -3.86
N PHE A 53 -0.16 -4.94 -3.10
CA PHE A 53 -1.44 -4.50 -3.65
C PHE A 53 -1.33 -3.10 -4.27
N ILE A 54 -0.67 -2.18 -3.58
CA ILE A 54 -0.58 -0.77 -3.96
C ILE A 54 0.42 -0.55 -5.10
N LEU A 55 1.63 -1.14 -5.00
CA LEU A 55 2.73 -0.89 -5.94
C LEU A 55 2.73 -1.82 -7.15
N ASN A 56 1.80 -2.76 -7.28
CA ASN A 56 1.89 -3.84 -8.27
C ASN A 56 3.24 -4.60 -8.21
N LYS A 57 3.87 -4.61 -7.05
CA LYS A 57 5.17 -5.20 -6.84
C LYS A 57 5.10 -6.72 -7.05
N PRO A 58 6.05 -7.34 -7.78
CA PRO A 58 6.17 -8.79 -7.84
C PRO A 58 6.28 -9.39 -6.43
N LYS A 59 5.50 -10.45 -6.15
CA LYS A 59 5.41 -11.04 -4.79
C LYS A 59 6.75 -11.50 -4.22
N HIS A 60 7.69 -11.86 -5.10
CA HIS A 60 9.02 -12.36 -4.73
C HIS A 60 10.02 -11.25 -4.35
N ILE A 61 9.77 -9.99 -4.72
CA ILE A 61 10.68 -8.89 -4.41
C ILE A 61 10.51 -8.44 -2.97
N TYR A 62 11.60 -8.45 -2.21
CA TYR A 62 11.67 -7.89 -0.87
C TYR A 62 12.22 -6.46 -0.92
N LEU A 63 11.48 -5.49 -0.38
CA LEU A 63 11.93 -4.09 -0.33
C LEU A 63 12.99 -3.92 0.75
N SER A 64 14.19 -3.55 0.33
CA SER A 64 15.33 -3.29 1.19
C SER A 64 15.87 -1.87 0.96
N SER A 65 16.46 -1.26 1.98
CA SER A 65 17.22 -0.02 1.82
C SER A 65 18.51 -0.27 1.00
N PHE A 66 19.08 -1.47 1.13
CA PHE A 66 20.26 -1.86 0.38
C PHE A 66 19.86 -2.35 -1.02
N LYS A 67 20.11 -1.49 -2.02
CA LYS A 67 19.73 -1.72 -3.41
C LYS A 67 20.70 -1.01 -4.37
N SER A 68 20.85 -1.55 -5.57
CA SER A 68 21.50 -0.92 -6.70
C SER A 68 20.45 -0.34 -7.64
N ILE A 69 20.66 0.86 -8.13
CA ILE A 69 19.73 1.57 -9.04
C ILE A 69 20.53 2.08 -10.23
N ASP A 70 20.08 1.75 -11.45
CA ASP A 70 20.71 2.24 -12.66
C ASP A 70 20.61 3.78 -12.77
N LYS A 71 21.61 4.39 -13.40
CA LYS A 71 21.70 5.84 -13.58
C LYS A 71 20.49 6.42 -14.33
N SER A 72 19.91 5.69 -15.26
CA SER A 72 18.74 6.12 -16.02
C SER A 72 17.51 6.24 -15.12
N VAL A 73 17.32 5.29 -14.19
CA VAL A 73 16.24 5.30 -13.20
C VAL A 73 16.47 6.43 -12.18
N VAL A 74 17.71 6.60 -11.70
CA VAL A 74 18.06 7.71 -10.79
C VAL A 74 17.71 9.07 -11.39
N LYS A 75 18.00 9.31 -12.66
CA LYS A 75 17.63 10.55 -13.35
C LYS A 75 16.11 10.80 -13.34
N LYS A 76 15.30 9.75 -13.52
CA LYS A 76 13.85 9.86 -13.47
C LYS A 76 13.33 10.11 -12.05
N ILE A 77 13.98 9.51 -11.03
CA ILE A 77 13.63 9.73 -9.62
C ILE A 77 13.89 11.19 -9.22
N ILE A 78 15.04 11.77 -9.64
CA ILE A 78 15.39 13.16 -9.32
C ILE A 78 14.40 14.15 -9.93
N ASN A 79 13.84 13.85 -11.09
CA ASN A 79 12.85 14.69 -11.77
C ASN A 79 11.43 14.51 -11.22
N TYR A 80 11.24 13.70 -10.17
CA TYR A 80 9.94 13.51 -9.57
C TYR A 80 9.51 14.76 -8.77
N THR A 81 8.36 15.34 -9.13
CA THR A 81 7.81 16.57 -8.53
C THR A 81 6.61 16.32 -7.61
N GLY A 82 6.28 15.06 -7.33
CA GLY A 82 5.16 14.71 -6.46
C GLY A 82 5.35 15.11 -4.98
N PRO A 83 4.28 15.19 -4.20
CA PRO A 83 4.27 15.82 -2.86
C PRO A 83 5.11 15.06 -1.82
N THR A 84 5.24 13.75 -1.93
CA THR A 84 6.00 12.92 -0.97
C THR A 84 6.76 11.82 -1.72
N PRO A 85 8.07 11.98 -1.90
CA PRO A 85 8.88 11.01 -2.63
C PRO A 85 9.06 9.72 -1.81
N TYR A 86 8.36 8.65 -2.20
CA TYR A 86 8.64 7.30 -1.74
C TYR A 86 9.40 6.57 -2.84
N ILE A 87 10.69 6.43 -2.65
CA ILE A 87 11.63 5.98 -3.69
C ILE A 87 11.20 4.63 -4.30
N ASP A 88 10.83 3.65 -3.49
CA ASP A 88 10.42 2.33 -4.00
C ASP A 88 9.14 2.41 -4.83
N GLY A 89 8.17 3.25 -4.43
CA GLY A 89 6.97 3.50 -5.23
C GLY A 89 7.28 4.13 -6.58
N ILE A 90 8.18 5.10 -6.60
CA ILE A 90 8.63 5.74 -7.85
C ILE A 90 9.35 4.73 -8.74
N ILE A 91 10.23 3.88 -8.19
CA ILE A 91 10.94 2.82 -8.93
C ILE A 91 9.94 1.91 -9.63
N PHE A 92 8.92 1.38 -8.93
CA PHE A 92 7.93 0.47 -9.52
C PHE A 92 7.05 1.11 -10.59
N ASN A 93 6.91 2.45 -10.57
CA ASN A 93 6.23 3.20 -11.62
C ASN A 93 7.14 3.43 -12.85
N ILE A 94 8.47 3.44 -12.67
CA ILE A 94 9.44 3.72 -13.73
C ILE A 94 9.83 2.47 -14.49
N THR A 95 10.02 1.34 -13.79
CA THR A 95 10.53 0.10 -14.38
C THR A 95 9.94 -1.15 -13.74
N SER A 96 9.76 -2.18 -14.56
CA SER A 96 9.45 -3.55 -14.14
C SER A 96 10.68 -4.47 -14.17
N ASN A 97 11.84 -4.00 -14.70
CA ASN A 97 13.08 -4.76 -14.81
C ASN A 97 13.84 -4.75 -13.48
N ILE A 98 13.31 -5.47 -12.50
CA ILE A 98 13.78 -5.46 -11.12
C ILE A 98 14.22 -6.85 -10.72
N GLY A 99 15.46 -6.94 -10.23
CA GLY A 99 16.06 -8.16 -9.71
C GLY A 99 16.13 -8.16 -8.18
N GLN A 100 16.43 -9.33 -7.64
CA GLN A 100 16.71 -9.51 -6.22
C GLN A 100 17.87 -10.50 -6.05
N ILE A 101 18.75 -10.20 -5.12
CA ILE A 101 19.83 -11.09 -4.74
C ILE A 101 19.87 -11.28 -3.23
N GLN A 102 20.26 -12.47 -2.80
CA GLN A 102 20.44 -12.73 -1.38
C GLN A 102 21.86 -12.34 -0.95
N VAL A 103 21.93 -11.57 0.12
CA VAL A 103 23.18 -11.14 0.76
C VAL A 103 23.17 -11.50 2.24
N ASN A 104 24.35 -11.53 2.83
CA ASN A 104 24.49 -11.72 4.27
C ASN A 104 24.06 -10.44 5.00
N HIS A 105 23.51 -10.60 6.19
CA HIS A 105 23.10 -9.47 7.01
C HIS A 105 23.79 -9.60 8.38
N SER A 106 24.68 -8.66 8.65
CA SER A 106 25.32 -8.57 9.96
C SER A 106 24.39 -7.89 10.97
N ALA A 107 24.50 -8.29 12.24
CA ALA A 107 23.82 -7.59 13.30
C ALA A 107 24.34 -6.15 13.38
N ARG A 108 23.48 -5.20 13.69
CA ARG A 108 23.85 -3.80 13.86
C ARG A 108 24.92 -3.67 14.93
N ALA A 109 26.09 -3.11 14.59
CA ALA A 109 27.20 -2.97 15.50
C ALA A 109 26.91 -1.93 16.60
N PHE A 110 26.18 -0.85 16.28
CA PHE A 110 25.88 0.26 17.18
C PHE A 110 24.44 0.78 17.00
N GLY A 111 23.84 1.26 18.10
CA GLY A 111 22.57 2.00 18.08
C GLY A 111 21.30 1.15 18.16
N LYS A 112 20.18 1.82 18.52
CA LYS A 112 18.83 1.26 18.55
C LYS A 112 18.08 1.71 17.29
N SER A 113 17.17 0.86 16.79
CA SER A 113 16.30 1.24 15.67
C SER A 113 15.52 2.54 15.99
N GLY A 114 15.73 3.57 15.21
CA GLY A 114 15.04 4.86 15.34
C GLY A 114 13.55 4.85 14.96
N TYR A 115 13.02 3.68 14.56
CA TYR A 115 11.62 3.53 14.20
C TYR A 115 10.76 3.22 15.43
N ASN A 116 9.95 4.21 15.82
CA ASN A 116 8.87 4.05 16.79
C ASN A 116 7.56 3.70 16.02
N PHE A 117 6.60 3.07 16.72
CA PHE A 117 5.29 2.71 16.17
C PHE A 117 4.60 3.88 15.45
N PHE A 118 4.62 5.08 16.04
CA PHE A 118 4.04 6.29 15.44
C PHE A 118 4.73 6.70 14.12
N LYS A 119 6.06 6.56 14.04
CA LYS A 119 6.80 6.83 12.79
C LYS A 119 6.45 5.81 11.70
N LEU A 120 6.31 4.53 12.07
CA LEU A 120 5.88 3.49 11.14
C LEU A 120 4.45 3.73 10.65
N MET A 121 3.53 4.13 11.53
CA MET A 121 2.15 4.45 11.16
C MET A 121 2.08 5.67 10.23
N LYS A 122 2.87 6.72 10.51
CA LYS A 122 2.98 7.90 9.64
C LYS A 122 3.52 7.56 8.26
N LEU A 123 4.56 6.72 8.19
CA LEU A 123 5.09 6.24 6.90
C LEU A 123 4.06 5.41 6.14
N PHE A 124 3.34 4.54 6.83
CA PHE A 124 2.27 3.73 6.24
C PHE A 124 1.12 4.60 5.71
N SER A 125 0.68 5.60 6.49
CA SER A 125 -0.35 6.56 6.04
C SER A 125 0.11 7.35 4.81
N ASN A 126 1.32 7.90 4.84
CA ASN A 126 1.87 8.60 3.69
C ASN A 126 1.95 7.70 2.45
N PHE A 127 2.32 6.44 2.63
CA PHE A 127 2.38 5.46 1.57
C PHE A 127 0.99 5.17 0.99
N LEU A 128 -0.02 4.96 1.84
CA LEU A 128 -1.40 4.73 1.41
C LEU A 128 -1.95 5.91 0.60
N PHE A 129 -1.79 7.13 1.09
CA PHE A 129 -2.40 8.29 0.48
C PHE A 129 -1.67 8.80 -0.77
N ASN A 130 -0.36 8.61 -0.87
CA ASN A 130 0.41 9.19 -1.98
C ASN A 130 0.64 8.25 -3.17
N PHE A 131 0.51 6.94 -2.98
CA PHE A 131 0.84 5.97 -4.02
C PHE A 131 -0.31 5.06 -4.44
N SER A 132 -1.52 5.28 -3.90
CA SER A 132 -2.61 4.34 -4.12
C SER A 132 -3.82 4.94 -4.84
N ASN A 133 -3.73 5.13 -6.15
CA ASN A 133 -4.93 5.28 -6.99
C ASN A 133 -5.88 4.07 -6.80
N LYS A 134 -5.33 2.87 -6.56
CA LYS A 134 -6.13 1.67 -6.30
C LYS A 134 -6.97 1.74 -5.03
N LEU A 135 -6.48 2.43 -3.98
CA LEU A 135 -7.25 2.63 -2.77
C LEU A 135 -8.48 3.50 -3.04
N LEU A 136 -8.32 4.55 -3.85
CA LEU A 136 -9.42 5.41 -4.27
C LEU A 136 -10.46 4.63 -5.10
N HIS A 137 -10.02 3.83 -6.07
CA HIS A 137 -10.90 2.93 -6.81
C HIS A 137 -11.61 1.92 -5.90
N LEU A 138 -10.90 1.34 -4.92
CA LEU A 138 -11.52 0.42 -3.96
C LEU A 138 -12.63 1.10 -3.16
N ILE A 139 -12.41 2.33 -2.69
CA ILE A 139 -13.40 3.12 -1.97
C ILE A 139 -14.59 3.43 -2.90
N ALA A 140 -14.33 3.85 -4.14
CA ALA A 140 -15.37 4.14 -5.12
C ALA A 140 -16.25 2.91 -5.40
N TYR A 141 -15.64 1.76 -5.68
CA TYR A 141 -16.39 0.51 -5.93
C TYR A 141 -17.15 0.04 -4.69
N SER A 142 -16.53 0.10 -3.49
CA SER A 142 -17.24 -0.26 -2.27
C SER A 142 -18.42 0.67 -1.99
N GLY A 143 -18.27 1.97 -2.23
CA GLY A 143 -19.37 2.93 -2.11
C GLY A 143 -20.52 2.63 -3.07
N ALA A 144 -20.23 2.31 -4.33
CA ALA A 144 -21.23 1.93 -5.32
C ALA A 144 -21.99 0.64 -4.92
N ILE A 145 -21.26 -0.38 -4.44
CA ILE A 145 -21.87 -1.65 -4.00
C ILE A 145 -22.77 -1.42 -2.78
N ILE A 146 -22.31 -0.66 -1.78
CA ILE A 146 -23.08 -0.36 -0.57
C ILE A 146 -24.31 0.48 -0.92
N SER A 147 -24.18 1.44 -1.85
CA SER A 147 -25.30 2.24 -2.35
C SER A 147 -26.37 1.38 -3.01
N LEU A 148 -25.98 0.46 -3.89
CA LEU A 148 -26.91 -0.48 -4.54
C LEU A 148 -27.58 -1.38 -3.51
N PHE A 149 -26.84 -1.91 -2.54
CA PHE A 149 -27.38 -2.75 -1.47
C PHE A 149 -28.38 -1.98 -0.60
N SER A 150 -28.09 -0.73 -0.24
CA SER A 150 -28.99 0.10 0.55
C SER A 150 -30.30 0.43 -0.20
N LEU A 151 -30.20 0.62 -1.51
CA LEU A 151 -31.39 0.83 -2.36
C LEU A 151 -32.29 -0.42 -2.39
N ILE A 152 -31.70 -1.61 -2.55
CA ILE A 152 -32.44 -2.87 -2.50
C ILE A 152 -33.11 -3.06 -1.13
N MET A 153 -32.36 -2.84 -0.03
CA MET A 153 -32.90 -2.94 1.33
C MET A 153 -34.05 -1.94 1.58
N THR A 154 -33.90 -0.72 1.05
CA THR A 154 -34.97 0.29 1.10
C THR A 154 -36.26 -0.22 0.46
N ILE A 155 -36.17 -0.84 -0.72
CA ILE A 155 -37.32 -1.41 -1.43
C ILE A 155 -37.94 -2.54 -0.62
N ILE A 156 -37.13 -3.44 -0.07
CA ILE A 156 -37.61 -4.58 0.76
C ILE A 156 -38.37 -4.06 1.98
N ILE A 157 -37.82 -3.08 2.70
CA ILE A 157 -38.46 -2.50 3.90
C ILE A 157 -39.78 -1.81 3.56
N ILE A 158 -39.88 -1.14 2.41
CA ILE A 158 -41.13 -0.52 1.94
C ILE A 158 -42.17 -1.60 1.65
N ILE A 159 -41.79 -2.66 0.93
CA ILE A 159 -42.69 -3.79 0.62
C ILE A 159 -43.18 -4.47 1.91
N GLU A 160 -42.28 -4.69 2.86
CA GLU A 160 -42.65 -5.29 4.16
C GLU A 160 -43.65 -4.42 4.91
N LYS A 161 -43.48 -3.10 4.92
CA LYS A 161 -44.42 -2.18 5.55
C LYS A 161 -45.77 -2.20 4.88
N LEU A 162 -45.84 -2.35 3.57
CA LEU A 162 -47.10 -2.44 2.83
C LEU A 162 -47.87 -3.73 3.14
N ASN A 163 -47.14 -4.84 3.35
CA ASN A 163 -47.71 -6.15 3.64
C ASN A 163 -48.02 -6.37 5.13
N ASN A 164 -47.28 -5.72 6.03
CA ASN A 164 -47.38 -5.89 7.48
C ASN A 164 -47.72 -4.56 8.18
N PRO A 165 -49.01 -4.28 8.46
CA PRO A 165 -49.43 -3.07 9.19
C PRO A 165 -48.87 -2.95 10.60
N THR A 166 -48.42 -4.07 11.20
CA THR A 166 -47.89 -4.13 12.58
C THR A 166 -46.49 -3.47 12.74
N VAL A 167 -45.80 -3.20 11.65
CA VAL A 167 -44.51 -2.49 11.71
C VAL A 167 -44.72 -1.10 12.31
N PRO A 168 -43.92 -0.71 13.35
CA PRO A 168 -44.12 0.56 14.05
C PRO A 168 -44.10 1.77 13.11
N LEU A 169 -44.98 2.74 13.40
CA LEU A 169 -45.01 4.01 12.66
C LEU A 169 -43.66 4.74 12.81
N GLY A 170 -43.12 5.22 11.71
CA GLY A 170 -41.85 5.93 11.67
C GLY A 170 -40.61 5.05 11.52
N TYR A 171 -40.61 3.78 11.95
CA TYR A 171 -39.48 2.89 11.82
C TYR A 171 -39.02 2.73 10.36
N THR A 172 -39.95 2.36 9.49
CA THR A 172 -39.68 2.19 8.05
C THR A 172 -39.14 3.46 7.43
N SER A 173 -39.73 4.62 7.71
CA SER A 173 -39.30 5.90 7.16
C SER A 173 -37.88 6.28 7.60
N ILE A 174 -37.61 6.12 8.90
CA ILE A 174 -36.28 6.45 9.45
C ILE A 174 -35.20 5.54 8.86
N VAL A 175 -35.39 4.22 8.88
CA VAL A 175 -34.41 3.26 8.35
C VAL A 175 -34.20 3.45 6.86
N THR A 176 -35.28 3.65 6.09
CA THR A 176 -35.22 3.90 4.65
C THR A 176 -34.42 5.16 4.33
N LEU A 177 -34.67 6.27 5.03
CA LEU A 177 -33.94 7.53 4.83
C LEU A 177 -32.47 7.38 5.19
N ILE A 178 -32.14 6.74 6.31
CA ILE A 178 -30.75 6.49 6.71
C ILE A 178 -30.01 5.66 5.66
N LEU A 179 -30.61 4.54 5.23
CA LEU A 179 -29.99 3.66 4.24
C LEU A 179 -29.79 4.37 2.90
N PHE A 180 -30.82 5.06 2.43
CA PHE A 180 -30.77 5.78 1.15
C PHE A 180 -29.70 6.88 1.14
N PHE A 181 -29.73 7.77 2.13
CA PHE A 181 -28.75 8.85 2.19
C PHE A 181 -27.34 8.37 2.48
N SER A 182 -27.16 7.34 3.33
CA SER A 182 -25.85 6.72 3.55
C SER A 182 -25.28 6.10 2.28
N GLY A 183 -26.09 5.39 1.50
CA GLY A 183 -25.67 4.85 0.22
C GLY A 183 -25.30 5.95 -0.78
N LEU A 184 -26.11 6.98 -0.87
CA LEU A 184 -25.87 8.13 -1.76
C LEU A 184 -24.58 8.88 -1.37
N GLN A 185 -24.34 9.10 -0.08
CA GLN A 185 -23.11 9.73 0.41
C GLN A 185 -21.86 8.91 0.07
N LEU A 186 -21.89 7.60 0.30
CA LEU A 186 -20.78 6.71 -0.05
C LEU A 186 -20.50 6.70 -1.54
N PHE A 187 -21.52 6.73 -2.38
CA PHE A 187 -21.38 6.81 -3.81
C PHE A 187 -20.69 8.12 -4.24
N PHE A 188 -21.14 9.27 -3.73
CA PHE A 188 -20.53 10.55 -4.05
C PHE A 188 -19.10 10.68 -3.52
N ILE A 189 -18.81 10.18 -2.31
CA ILE A 189 -17.44 10.11 -1.79
C ILE A 189 -16.56 9.27 -2.71
N GLY A 190 -17.08 8.15 -3.21
CA GLY A 190 -16.40 7.32 -4.19
C GLY A 190 -16.09 8.06 -5.49
N LEU A 191 -17.06 8.80 -6.06
CA LEU A 191 -16.86 9.61 -7.27
C LEU A 191 -15.83 10.72 -7.06
N ILE A 192 -15.90 11.43 -5.93
CA ILE A 192 -14.93 12.47 -5.59
C ILE A 192 -13.53 11.87 -5.46
N GLY A 193 -13.42 10.70 -4.80
CA GLY A 193 -12.16 9.99 -4.67
C GLY A 193 -11.57 9.61 -6.04
N GLU A 194 -12.39 9.13 -6.96
CA GLU A 194 -11.97 8.83 -8.34
C GLU A 194 -11.51 10.08 -9.09
N TYR A 195 -12.24 11.18 -8.95
CA TYR A 195 -11.90 12.45 -9.61
C TYR A 195 -10.59 13.05 -9.08
N VAL A 196 -10.38 13.02 -7.76
CA VAL A 196 -9.15 13.52 -7.12
C VAL A 196 -7.95 12.61 -7.41
N GLY A 197 -8.19 11.31 -7.64
CA GLY A 197 -7.13 10.33 -7.94
C GLY A 197 -6.58 10.36 -9.36
N ARG A 198 -7.24 11.08 -10.27
CA ARG A 198 -6.79 11.27 -11.67
C ARG A 198 -5.81 12.41 -11.81
#